data_51b5810a75a406a093c4b1f509ad559d
#
_entry.id   51b5810a75a406a093c4b1f509ad559d
#
_cell.length_a   1.000
_cell.length_b   1.000
_cell.length_c   1.000
_cell.angle_alpha   90.00
_cell.angle_beta   90.00
_cell.angle_gamma   90.00
#
_symmetry.space_group_name_H-M   'P 1'
#
loop_
_entity.id
_entity.type
_entity.pdbx_description
1 polymer ?
#
loop_
_entity_poly.entity_id
_entity_poly.type
_entity_poly.pdbx_seq_one_letter_code
_entity_poly.pdbx_strand_id
1 'polypeptide(L)'
;VAKYVKDGRLQKLLSFQTLYIGISPYNGPSIYTIIPMIESIYGVWFIKGGMFTMAKAMASLFEELGGKINYNCAVEEVLIQNGKSGGLSVDQQKIKSDYVVCNADFPYAMKNLIKESTYKGKYTDKKIDSMKYSCSVVLMYLGLKKKIDGLKVHNIIFADDFDRNISDIFQGNDPKDPSIYIYASTKADSSLAPQNKEALYVLVPVPDLSARKKRWTDEEISEYKKVIFSKMKKIDGLKDIENLVEYEKIYTLNDFESRFNAYNGATFGLAPTLGQSNYFRPHNKFMPIENLYFCGSSVHPGAGVPIVLTSAKLAAAELRRDVGSL
;
A
#
# COMPACT_ATOMS: atom_id res chain seq x y z
N VAL A 1 14.16 5.71 -19.06
CA VAL A 1 15.18 6.47 -18.31
C VAL A 1 16.50 6.47 -19.09
N ALA A 2 17.08 5.31 -19.47
CA ALA A 2 18.40 5.19 -20.12
C ALA A 2 18.57 6.00 -21.42
N LYS A 3 17.47 6.31 -22.14
CA LYS A 3 17.49 7.16 -23.32
C LYS A 3 17.99 8.59 -23.00
N TYR A 4 17.65 9.11 -21.84
CA TYR A 4 17.89 10.51 -21.44
C TYR A 4 18.96 10.66 -20.36
N VAL A 5 19.08 9.70 -19.45
CA VAL A 5 20.01 9.71 -18.33
C VAL A 5 21.10 8.67 -18.59
N LYS A 6 22.37 9.10 -18.60
CA LYS A 6 23.53 8.22 -18.89
C LYS A 6 24.18 7.63 -17.63
N ASP A 7 24.11 8.33 -16.49
CA ASP A 7 24.65 7.81 -15.24
C ASP A 7 23.81 6.66 -14.73
N GLY A 8 24.42 5.47 -14.56
CA GLY A 8 23.74 4.24 -14.16
C GLY A 8 23.14 4.31 -12.74
N ARG A 9 23.71 5.10 -11.84
CA ARG A 9 23.19 5.29 -10.47
C ARG A 9 21.90 6.12 -10.50
N LEU A 10 21.87 7.18 -11.32
CA LEU A 10 20.67 7.98 -11.53
C LEU A 10 19.58 7.18 -12.25
N GLN A 11 19.95 6.31 -13.19
CA GLN A 11 18.98 5.40 -13.81
C GLN A 11 18.31 4.50 -12.77
N LYS A 12 19.09 3.88 -11.88
CA LYS A 12 18.56 3.04 -10.79
C LYS A 12 17.67 3.84 -9.86
N LEU A 13 18.10 5.02 -9.43
CA LEU A 13 17.34 5.88 -8.52
C LEU A 13 15.98 6.28 -9.10
N LEU A 14 15.94 6.74 -10.34
CA LEU A 14 14.70 7.13 -11.03
C LEU A 14 13.79 5.91 -11.33
N SER A 15 14.39 4.77 -11.62
CA SER A 15 13.65 3.54 -11.89
C SER A 15 13.09 2.90 -10.60
N PHE A 16 13.79 3.04 -9.48
CA PHE A 16 13.36 2.49 -8.20
C PHE A 16 12.02 3.07 -7.72
N GLN A 17 11.69 4.28 -8.12
CA GLN A 17 10.43 4.93 -7.75
C GLN A 17 9.19 4.18 -8.27
N THR A 18 9.30 3.35 -9.30
CA THR A 18 8.17 2.53 -9.76
C THR A 18 7.75 1.48 -8.72
N LEU A 19 8.66 1.08 -7.83
CA LEU A 19 8.36 0.18 -6.71
C LEU A 19 7.47 0.84 -5.65
N TYR A 20 7.39 2.18 -5.57
CA TYR A 20 6.45 2.90 -4.70
C TYR A 20 4.98 2.67 -5.09
N ILE A 21 4.75 2.23 -6.30
CA ILE A 21 3.42 1.86 -6.81
C ILE A 21 3.32 0.36 -7.11
N GLY A 22 4.35 -0.40 -6.73
CA GLY A 22 4.36 -1.86 -6.77
C GLY A 22 4.51 -2.49 -8.16
N ILE A 23 5.19 -1.82 -9.11
CA ILE A 23 5.45 -2.37 -10.43
C ILE A 23 6.95 -2.38 -10.77
N SER A 24 7.36 -3.41 -11.52
CA SER A 24 8.73 -3.48 -12.06
C SER A 24 9.01 -2.29 -12.99
N PRO A 25 10.19 -1.65 -12.87
CA PRO A 25 10.61 -0.58 -13.78
C PRO A 25 10.72 -1.05 -15.24
N TYR A 26 10.85 -2.35 -15.49
CA TYR A 26 10.94 -2.93 -16.83
C TYR A 26 9.59 -3.17 -17.48
N ASN A 27 8.52 -3.28 -16.69
CA ASN A 27 7.15 -3.58 -17.15
C ASN A 27 6.17 -2.42 -16.91
N GLY A 28 6.60 -1.39 -16.18
CA GLY A 28 5.80 -0.23 -15.87
C GLY A 28 5.63 0.71 -17.06
N PRO A 29 4.43 1.27 -17.29
CA PRO A 29 4.24 2.32 -18.27
C PRO A 29 5.13 3.54 -17.99
N SER A 30 5.71 4.12 -19.04
CA SER A 30 6.61 5.28 -18.92
C SER A 30 5.95 6.53 -18.30
N ILE A 31 4.64 6.59 -18.29
CA ILE A 31 3.90 7.69 -17.64
C ILE A 31 4.24 7.84 -16.15
N TYR A 32 4.70 6.78 -15.49
CA TYR A 32 5.10 6.85 -14.08
C TYR A 32 6.38 7.65 -13.82
N THR A 33 7.09 8.10 -14.86
CA THR A 33 8.12 9.14 -14.73
C THR A 33 7.55 10.49 -14.27
N ILE A 34 6.21 10.63 -14.27
CA ILE A 34 5.52 11.78 -13.68
C ILE A 34 5.75 11.87 -12.16
N ILE A 35 6.00 10.75 -11.46
CA ILE A 35 6.21 10.73 -10.01
C ILE A 35 7.41 11.61 -9.62
N PRO A 36 8.65 11.34 -10.10
CA PRO A 36 9.78 12.21 -9.78
C PRO A 36 9.62 13.65 -10.30
N MET A 37 8.85 13.85 -11.36
CA MET A 37 8.55 15.19 -11.86
C MET A 37 7.67 15.96 -10.85
N ILE A 38 6.60 15.35 -10.36
CA ILE A 38 5.71 15.96 -9.37
C ILE A 38 6.45 16.25 -8.07
N GLU A 39 7.27 15.31 -7.59
CA GLU A 39 8.11 15.49 -6.40
C GLU A 39 9.08 16.67 -6.58
N SER A 40 9.65 16.82 -7.76
CA SER A 40 10.57 17.94 -8.06
C SER A 40 9.86 19.29 -8.13
N ILE A 41 8.63 19.34 -8.65
CA ILE A 41 7.87 20.60 -8.83
C ILE A 41 7.21 21.06 -7.54
N TYR A 42 6.56 20.12 -6.83
CA TYR A 42 5.71 20.44 -5.67
C TYR A 42 6.35 20.12 -4.33
N GLY A 43 7.50 19.41 -4.33
CA GLY A 43 8.16 18.88 -3.14
C GLY A 43 7.42 17.69 -2.52
N VAL A 44 8.05 17.13 -1.50
CA VAL A 44 7.46 16.09 -0.65
C VAL A 44 7.23 16.68 0.73
N TRP A 45 6.00 16.60 1.21
CA TRP A 45 5.58 17.22 2.47
C TRP A 45 5.39 16.15 3.53
N PHE A 46 5.86 16.45 4.74
CA PHE A 46 5.69 15.59 5.91
C PHE A 46 4.64 16.19 6.85
N ILE A 47 3.78 15.34 7.40
CA ILE A 47 2.77 15.75 8.39
C ILE A 47 3.41 15.70 9.77
N LYS A 48 3.49 16.84 10.44
CA LYS A 48 4.00 16.92 11.82
C LYS A 48 3.23 15.97 12.73
N GLY A 49 3.93 15.14 13.49
CA GLY A 49 3.35 14.09 14.31
C GLY A 49 3.07 12.78 13.54
N GLY A 50 3.44 12.70 12.25
CA GLY A 50 3.34 11.50 11.42
C GLY A 50 1.99 11.31 10.73
N MET A 51 1.92 10.30 9.86
CA MET A 51 0.74 10.03 9.03
C MET A 51 -0.53 9.70 9.81
N PHE A 52 -0.41 9.13 11.00
CA PHE A 52 -1.57 8.83 11.83
C PHE A 52 -2.29 10.09 12.33
N THR A 53 -1.57 11.22 12.45
CA THR A 53 -2.17 12.52 12.79
C THR A 53 -3.18 12.96 11.74
N MET A 54 -2.90 12.72 10.45
CA MET A 54 -3.86 12.98 9.37
C MET A 54 -5.12 12.12 9.52
N ALA A 55 -4.96 10.82 9.78
CA ALA A 55 -6.11 9.93 9.97
C ALA A 55 -6.97 10.36 11.16
N LYS A 56 -6.35 10.76 12.28
CA LYS A 56 -7.07 11.31 13.44
C LYS A 56 -7.83 12.58 13.11
N ALA A 57 -7.18 13.53 12.43
CA ALA A 57 -7.82 14.80 12.06
C ALA A 57 -9.02 14.57 11.14
N MET A 58 -8.92 13.66 10.18
CA MET A 58 -10.05 13.30 9.31
C MET A 58 -11.18 12.62 10.09
N ALA A 59 -10.85 11.72 11.03
CA ALA A 59 -11.84 11.06 11.88
C ALA A 59 -12.57 12.08 12.76
N SER A 60 -11.84 12.99 13.43
CA SER A 60 -12.45 14.06 14.24
C SER A 60 -13.37 14.96 13.41
N LEU A 61 -12.93 15.40 12.22
CA LEU A 61 -13.77 16.20 11.34
C LEU A 61 -15.03 15.45 10.90
N PHE A 62 -14.92 14.14 10.62
CA PHE A 62 -16.07 13.33 10.25
C PHE A 62 -17.10 13.25 11.39
N GLU A 63 -16.65 13.09 12.64
CA GLU A 63 -17.51 13.07 13.82
C GLU A 63 -18.11 14.44 14.11
N GLU A 64 -17.34 15.55 13.96
CA GLU A 64 -17.82 16.93 14.08
C GLU A 64 -18.93 17.24 13.07
N LEU A 65 -18.88 16.65 11.88
CA LEU A 65 -19.91 16.75 10.85
C LEU A 65 -21.12 15.83 11.08
N GLY A 66 -21.19 15.13 12.23
CA GLY A 66 -22.28 14.22 12.60
C GLY A 66 -22.11 12.79 12.14
N GLY A 67 -20.96 12.44 11.57
CA GLY A 67 -20.64 11.05 11.21
C GLY A 67 -20.41 10.18 12.45
N LYS A 68 -20.62 8.86 12.32
CA LYS A 68 -20.40 7.89 13.39
C LYS A 68 -19.39 6.85 12.96
N ILE A 69 -18.34 6.64 13.76
CA ILE A 69 -17.32 5.62 13.54
C ILE A 69 -17.56 4.45 14.51
N ASN A 70 -17.71 3.25 13.95
CA ASN A 70 -17.81 2.02 14.72
C ASN A 70 -16.53 1.21 14.50
N TYR A 71 -15.70 1.11 15.54
CA TYR A 71 -14.49 0.30 15.54
C TYR A 71 -14.77 -1.14 15.88
N ASN A 72 -13.87 -2.05 15.49
CA ASN A 72 -13.97 -3.49 15.72
C ASN A 72 -15.25 -4.12 15.14
N CYS A 73 -15.78 -3.53 14.08
CA CYS A 73 -17.00 -3.97 13.40
C CYS A 73 -16.62 -4.45 11.98
N ALA A 74 -16.25 -5.72 11.85
CA ALA A 74 -15.92 -6.29 10.56
C ALA A 74 -17.18 -6.49 9.71
N VAL A 75 -17.20 -5.91 8.51
CA VAL A 75 -18.27 -6.14 7.54
C VAL A 75 -18.11 -7.52 6.91
N GLU A 76 -19.17 -8.32 6.96
CA GLU A 76 -19.21 -9.70 6.46
C GLU A 76 -19.79 -9.78 5.04
N GLU A 77 -20.70 -8.85 4.70
CA GLU A 77 -21.42 -8.86 3.44
C GLU A 77 -22.02 -7.48 3.10
N VAL A 78 -22.04 -7.14 1.82
CA VAL A 78 -22.87 -6.07 1.27
C VAL A 78 -24.25 -6.67 0.93
N LEU A 79 -25.30 -6.22 1.62
CA LEU A 79 -26.65 -6.71 1.39
C LEU A 79 -27.19 -6.16 0.08
N ILE A 80 -27.57 -7.06 -0.83
CA ILE A 80 -28.07 -6.70 -2.17
C ILE A 80 -29.49 -7.22 -2.30
N GLN A 81 -30.38 -6.36 -2.75
CA GLN A 81 -31.77 -6.73 -3.04
C GLN A 81 -32.19 -6.11 -4.38
N ASN A 82 -32.67 -6.93 -5.30
CA ASN A 82 -33.08 -6.51 -6.64
C ASN A 82 -32.01 -5.68 -7.40
N GLY A 83 -30.74 -6.07 -7.29
CA GLY A 83 -29.62 -5.37 -7.95
C GLY A 83 -29.18 -4.06 -7.31
N LYS A 84 -29.67 -3.74 -6.10
CA LYS A 84 -29.38 -2.51 -5.37
C LYS A 84 -28.77 -2.85 -3.99
N SER A 85 -27.72 -2.13 -3.58
CA SER A 85 -27.23 -2.25 -2.22
C SER A 85 -28.21 -1.61 -1.24
N GLY A 86 -28.50 -2.31 -0.14
CA GLY A 86 -29.46 -1.88 0.89
C GLY A 86 -28.89 -1.91 2.30
N GLY A 87 -27.58 -2.07 2.44
CA GLY A 87 -26.90 -2.09 3.73
C GLY A 87 -25.79 -3.11 3.82
N LEU A 88 -25.44 -3.47 5.05
CA LEU A 88 -24.31 -4.33 5.41
C LEU A 88 -24.73 -5.39 6.42
N SER A 89 -24.03 -6.54 6.43
CA SER A 89 -24.04 -7.50 7.54
C SER A 89 -22.79 -7.29 8.39
N VAL A 90 -22.99 -7.16 9.70
CA VAL A 90 -21.94 -7.03 10.71
C VAL A 90 -22.38 -7.86 11.93
N ASP A 91 -21.54 -8.79 12.39
CA ASP A 91 -21.88 -9.71 13.48
C ASP A 91 -23.26 -10.38 13.29
N GLN A 92 -23.55 -10.82 12.07
CA GLN A 92 -24.83 -11.41 11.63
C GLN A 92 -26.05 -10.46 11.76
N GLN A 93 -25.84 -9.19 12.08
CA GLN A 93 -26.89 -8.18 12.13
C GLN A 93 -26.93 -7.39 10.81
N LYS A 94 -28.15 -7.13 10.33
CA LYS A 94 -28.37 -6.35 9.11
C LYS A 94 -28.49 -4.86 9.45
N ILE A 95 -27.55 -4.08 8.98
CA ILE A 95 -27.54 -2.62 9.09
C ILE A 95 -28.04 -2.05 7.76
N LYS A 96 -29.20 -1.43 7.74
CA LYS A 96 -29.77 -0.81 6.54
C LYS A 96 -29.06 0.50 6.20
N SER A 97 -28.89 0.75 4.91
CA SER A 97 -28.32 1.99 4.38
C SER A 97 -28.83 2.21 2.95
N ASP A 98 -29.08 3.46 2.57
CA ASP A 98 -29.49 3.82 1.21
C ASP A 98 -28.34 3.71 0.21
N TYR A 99 -27.12 3.96 0.65
CA TYR A 99 -25.89 3.92 -0.15
C TYR A 99 -24.77 3.22 0.61
N VAL A 100 -23.88 2.55 -0.11
CA VAL A 100 -22.70 1.91 0.45
C VAL A 100 -21.45 2.41 -0.30
N VAL A 101 -20.47 2.92 0.44
CA VAL A 101 -19.13 3.23 -0.06
C VAL A 101 -18.14 2.24 0.54
N CYS A 102 -17.56 1.39 -0.27
CA CYS A 102 -16.61 0.36 0.14
C CYS A 102 -15.18 0.85 -0.05
N ASN A 103 -14.41 0.91 1.04
CA ASN A 103 -12.97 1.21 1.00
C ASN A 103 -12.09 -0.03 1.25
N ALA A 104 -12.68 -1.21 1.39
CA ALA A 104 -11.91 -2.46 1.42
C ALA A 104 -11.18 -2.69 0.10
N ASP A 105 -10.11 -3.47 0.11
CA ASP A 105 -9.43 -3.86 -1.12
C ASP A 105 -10.43 -4.46 -2.12
N PHE A 106 -10.46 -3.95 -3.35
CA PHE A 106 -11.49 -4.31 -4.33
C PHE A 106 -11.53 -5.81 -4.63
N PRO A 107 -10.39 -6.51 -4.85
CA PRO A 107 -10.38 -7.96 -4.98
C PRO A 107 -10.95 -8.68 -3.76
N TYR A 108 -10.61 -8.24 -2.56
CA TYR A 108 -11.16 -8.79 -1.33
C TYR A 108 -12.68 -8.59 -1.26
N ALA A 109 -13.15 -7.39 -1.55
CA ALA A 109 -14.59 -7.09 -1.54
C ALA A 109 -15.36 -7.94 -2.54
N MET A 110 -14.84 -8.10 -3.78
CA MET A 110 -15.46 -8.95 -4.80
C MET A 110 -15.54 -10.42 -4.38
N LYS A 111 -14.52 -10.94 -3.69
CA LYS A 111 -14.50 -12.36 -3.29
C LYS A 111 -15.27 -12.62 -2.00
N ASN A 112 -15.26 -11.68 -1.05
CA ASN A 112 -15.71 -11.93 0.31
C ASN A 112 -16.96 -11.14 0.72
N LEU A 113 -17.18 -9.92 0.20
CA LEU A 113 -18.30 -9.08 0.61
C LEU A 113 -19.48 -9.13 -0.37
N ILE A 114 -19.25 -9.45 -1.64
CA ILE A 114 -20.29 -9.66 -2.64
C ILE A 114 -20.44 -11.16 -2.86
N LYS A 115 -21.43 -11.77 -2.20
CA LYS A 115 -21.60 -13.24 -2.17
C LYS A 115 -22.12 -13.80 -3.48
N GLU A 116 -23.10 -13.15 -4.09
CA GLU A 116 -23.76 -13.65 -5.30
C GLU A 116 -22.93 -13.33 -6.56
N SER A 117 -22.57 -14.36 -7.30
CA SER A 117 -21.75 -14.22 -8.52
C SER A 117 -22.41 -13.40 -9.62
N THR A 118 -23.74 -13.40 -9.68
CA THR A 118 -24.54 -12.63 -10.63
C THR A 118 -24.31 -11.12 -10.53
N TYR A 119 -23.98 -10.62 -9.34
CA TYR A 119 -23.73 -9.21 -9.08
C TYR A 119 -22.27 -8.79 -9.27
N LYS A 120 -21.34 -9.74 -9.52
CA LYS A 120 -19.91 -9.41 -9.70
C LYS A 120 -19.61 -8.81 -11.10
N GLY A 121 -20.54 -8.90 -12.06
CA GLY A 121 -20.34 -8.45 -13.42
C GLY A 121 -19.10 -9.09 -14.06
N LYS A 122 -18.22 -8.28 -14.65
CA LYS A 122 -16.96 -8.77 -15.24
C LYS A 122 -15.91 -9.21 -14.22
N TYR A 123 -16.10 -8.93 -12.93
CA TYR A 123 -15.13 -9.21 -11.86
C TYR A 123 -15.44 -10.53 -11.14
N THR A 124 -15.64 -11.59 -11.90
CA THR A 124 -15.79 -12.95 -11.38
C THR A 124 -14.53 -13.38 -10.59
N ASP A 125 -14.64 -14.38 -9.73
CA ASP A 125 -13.51 -14.89 -8.94
C ASP A 125 -12.33 -15.28 -9.84
N LYS A 126 -12.62 -15.98 -10.97
CA LYS A 126 -11.63 -16.32 -11.99
C LYS A 126 -10.94 -15.08 -12.57
N LYS A 127 -11.69 -14.00 -12.83
CA LYS A 127 -11.14 -12.74 -13.32
C LYS A 127 -10.24 -12.11 -12.28
N ILE A 128 -10.67 -12.03 -11.02
CA ILE A 128 -9.89 -11.51 -9.90
C ILE A 128 -8.59 -12.31 -9.76
N ASP A 129 -8.65 -13.63 -9.76
CA ASP A 129 -7.46 -14.49 -9.65
C ASP A 129 -6.46 -14.32 -10.82
N SER A 130 -6.96 -13.96 -12.00
CA SER A 130 -6.15 -13.72 -13.20
C SER A 130 -5.57 -12.31 -13.33
N MET A 131 -5.97 -11.37 -12.46
CA MET A 131 -5.44 -10.00 -12.47
C MET A 131 -3.99 -9.98 -11.98
N LYS A 132 -3.25 -8.96 -12.40
CA LYS A 132 -1.88 -8.75 -11.93
C LYS A 132 -1.88 -7.91 -10.67
N TYR A 133 -1.12 -8.33 -9.69
CA TYR A 133 -0.99 -7.67 -8.40
C TYR A 133 0.38 -7.00 -8.26
N SER A 134 0.46 -6.01 -7.39
CA SER A 134 1.72 -5.37 -7.05
C SER A 134 2.61 -6.31 -6.25
N CYS A 135 3.89 -6.02 -6.19
CA CYS A 135 4.74 -6.67 -5.20
C CYS A 135 4.24 -6.37 -3.78
N SER A 136 4.74 -7.16 -2.84
CA SER A 136 4.59 -6.92 -1.41
C SER A 136 5.85 -6.26 -0.84
N VAL A 137 5.86 -6.04 0.47
CA VAL A 137 7.01 -5.51 1.18
C VAL A 137 7.17 -6.20 2.55
N VAL A 138 8.41 -6.24 3.04
CA VAL A 138 8.68 -6.36 4.47
C VAL A 138 8.85 -4.96 5.02
N LEU A 139 8.06 -4.63 6.03
CA LEU A 139 8.19 -3.38 6.77
C LEU A 139 8.74 -3.65 8.17
N MET A 140 9.75 -2.90 8.56
CA MET A 140 10.25 -2.93 9.93
C MET A 140 10.16 -1.53 10.53
N TYR A 141 9.53 -1.43 11.66
CA TYR A 141 9.54 -0.25 12.51
C TYR A 141 10.52 -0.52 13.65
N LEU A 142 11.60 0.23 13.69
CA LEU A 142 12.68 0.05 14.66
C LEU A 142 12.83 1.30 15.52
N GLY A 143 12.77 1.13 16.84
CA GLY A 143 13.21 2.13 17.80
C GLY A 143 14.64 1.83 18.23
N LEU A 144 15.53 2.81 18.09
CA LEU A 144 16.94 2.64 18.43
C LEU A 144 17.29 3.42 19.71
N LYS A 145 18.16 2.85 20.53
CA LYS A 145 18.64 3.41 21.80
C LYS A 145 19.32 4.76 21.68
N LYS A 146 19.81 5.13 20.48
CA LYS A 146 20.52 6.38 20.24
C LYS A 146 20.26 6.92 18.83
N LYS A 147 20.54 8.21 18.61
CA LYS A 147 20.55 8.84 17.29
C LYS A 147 21.67 8.30 16.41
N ILE A 148 21.45 8.26 15.12
CA ILE A 148 22.40 7.80 14.11
C ILE A 148 22.78 8.98 13.21
N ASP A 149 24.02 9.47 13.34
CA ASP A 149 24.45 10.68 12.62
C ASP A 149 24.63 10.45 11.10
N GLY A 150 25.00 9.24 10.69
CA GLY A 150 25.19 8.89 9.27
C GLY A 150 23.92 8.85 8.41
N LEU A 151 22.73 8.85 9.05
CA LEU A 151 21.46 8.79 8.32
C LEU A 151 20.99 10.18 7.87
N LYS A 152 20.43 10.22 6.65
CA LYS A 152 19.57 11.30 6.16
C LYS A 152 18.10 10.96 6.41
N VAL A 153 17.18 11.90 6.11
CA VAL A 153 15.74 11.64 6.19
C VAL A 153 15.38 10.39 5.37
N HIS A 154 15.85 10.34 4.13
CA HIS A 154 15.65 9.23 3.20
C HIS A 154 16.98 8.60 2.82
N ASN A 155 17.10 7.30 2.92
CA ASN A 155 18.29 6.53 2.58
C ASN A 155 17.89 5.33 1.75
N ILE A 156 18.64 5.05 0.70
CA ILE A 156 18.42 3.86 -0.15
C ILE A 156 19.75 3.11 -0.26
N ILE A 157 19.72 1.82 0.03
CA ILE A 157 20.83 0.90 -0.22
C ILE A 157 20.38 0.01 -1.38
N PHE A 158 21.00 0.16 -2.52
CA PHE A 158 20.69 -0.71 -3.66
C PHE A 158 21.31 -2.09 -3.50
N ALA A 159 20.67 -3.08 -4.10
CA ALA A 159 21.27 -4.37 -4.38
C ALA A 159 22.53 -4.18 -5.24
N ASP A 160 23.53 -5.03 -5.04
CA ASP A 160 24.74 -5.01 -5.86
C ASP A 160 24.38 -5.37 -7.32
N ASP A 161 23.53 -6.40 -7.51
CA ASP A 161 22.85 -6.70 -8.78
C ASP A 161 21.36 -6.25 -8.69
N PHE A 162 21.14 -5.02 -9.16
CA PHE A 162 19.81 -4.41 -9.14
C PHE A 162 18.81 -5.14 -10.05
N ASP A 163 19.25 -5.59 -11.21
CA ASP A 163 18.39 -6.24 -12.20
C ASP A 163 17.91 -7.59 -11.68
N ARG A 164 18.79 -8.34 -11.07
CA ARG A 164 18.45 -9.60 -10.39
C ARG A 164 17.51 -9.37 -9.21
N ASN A 165 17.75 -8.35 -8.40
CA ASN A 165 16.86 -8.00 -7.27
C ASN A 165 15.43 -7.74 -7.78
N ILE A 166 15.26 -6.94 -8.84
CA ILE A 166 13.95 -6.69 -9.44
C ILE A 166 13.35 -7.97 -10.01
N SER A 167 14.14 -8.77 -10.72
CA SER A 167 13.69 -10.04 -11.28
C SER A 167 13.19 -11.01 -10.21
N ASP A 168 13.93 -11.17 -9.11
CA ASP A 168 13.58 -12.05 -8.00
C ASP A 168 12.21 -11.66 -7.41
N ILE A 169 11.97 -10.37 -7.14
CA ILE A 169 10.70 -9.87 -6.59
C ILE A 169 9.51 -10.29 -7.48
N PHE A 170 9.60 -10.07 -8.78
CA PHE A 170 8.46 -10.31 -9.68
C PHE A 170 8.37 -11.76 -10.22
N GLN A 171 9.38 -12.59 -9.97
CA GLN A 171 9.37 -14.03 -10.26
C GLN A 171 9.03 -14.90 -9.03
N GLY A 172 8.81 -14.30 -7.87
CA GLY A 172 8.38 -15.02 -6.67
C GLY A 172 9.52 -15.52 -5.79
N ASN A 173 10.74 -15.01 -5.99
CA ASN A 173 11.91 -15.34 -5.18
C ASN A 173 12.14 -14.25 -4.14
N ASP A 174 12.38 -14.63 -2.90
CA ASP A 174 12.80 -13.67 -1.87
C ASP A 174 14.23 -13.19 -2.21
N PRO A 175 14.47 -11.88 -2.41
CA PRO A 175 15.80 -11.39 -2.80
C PRO A 175 16.87 -11.71 -1.75
N LYS A 176 17.96 -12.35 -2.16
CA LYS A 176 19.10 -12.64 -1.28
C LYS A 176 19.95 -11.40 -0.98
N ASP A 177 19.98 -10.46 -1.91
CA ASP A 177 20.60 -9.14 -1.78
C ASP A 177 19.56 -8.07 -2.11
N PRO A 178 18.68 -7.69 -1.15
CA PRO A 178 17.59 -6.75 -1.42
C PRO A 178 18.07 -5.31 -1.52
N SER A 179 17.39 -4.52 -2.35
CA SER A 179 17.41 -3.07 -2.21
C SER A 179 16.52 -2.67 -1.04
N ILE A 180 17.01 -1.76 -0.19
CA ILE A 180 16.37 -1.36 1.06
C ILE A 180 16.14 0.15 1.07
N TYR A 181 14.95 0.59 1.44
CA TYR A 181 14.65 1.97 1.75
C TYR A 181 14.56 2.14 3.27
N ILE A 182 15.26 3.15 3.81
CA ILE A 182 15.24 3.51 5.22
C ILE A 182 14.82 4.97 5.37
N TYR A 183 13.74 5.18 6.09
CA TYR A 183 13.27 6.50 6.48
C TYR A 183 13.57 6.73 7.96
N ALA A 184 14.44 7.71 8.23
CA ALA A 184 14.75 8.14 9.58
C ALA A 184 13.82 9.29 9.97
N SER A 185 12.66 8.93 10.51
CA SER A 185 11.54 9.87 10.75
C SER A 185 11.89 10.99 11.72
N THR A 186 12.71 10.74 12.69
CA THR A 186 13.19 11.74 13.69
C THR A 186 14.05 12.84 13.09
N LYS A 187 14.62 12.64 11.89
CA LYS A 187 15.33 13.69 11.16
C LYS A 187 14.38 14.71 10.54
N ALA A 188 13.11 14.31 10.27
CA ALA A 188 12.07 15.20 9.80
C ALA A 188 11.28 15.82 10.98
N ASP A 189 10.99 15.00 12.01
CA ASP A 189 10.24 15.42 13.19
C ASP A 189 10.78 14.72 14.44
N SER A 190 11.49 15.46 15.27
CA SER A 190 12.12 14.92 16.48
C SER A 190 11.12 14.41 17.53
N SER A 191 9.84 14.75 17.42
CA SER A 191 8.78 14.28 18.32
C SER A 191 8.40 12.81 18.12
N LEU A 192 8.87 12.18 17.03
CA LEU A 192 8.54 10.79 16.67
C LEU A 192 9.36 9.73 17.40
N ALA A 193 10.30 10.14 18.25
CA ALA A 193 10.98 9.26 19.19
C ALA A 193 11.29 10.00 20.50
N PRO A 194 11.54 9.27 21.59
CA PRO A 194 12.05 9.87 22.82
C PRO A 194 13.36 10.64 22.59
N GLN A 195 13.67 11.56 23.50
CA GLN A 195 14.90 12.36 23.42
C GLN A 195 16.13 11.46 23.25
N ASN A 196 17.04 11.83 22.35
CA ASN A 196 18.27 11.13 22.00
C ASN A 196 18.09 9.72 21.39
N LYS A 197 16.86 9.33 21.05
CA LYS A 197 16.57 8.07 20.35
C LYS A 197 16.25 8.29 18.87
N GLU A 198 16.27 7.22 18.10
CA GLU A 198 15.96 7.24 16.66
C GLU A 198 14.78 6.32 16.37
N ALA A 199 13.92 6.71 15.44
CA ALA A 199 12.88 5.85 14.89
C ALA A 199 13.14 5.64 13.41
N LEU A 200 13.22 4.38 12.99
CA LEU A 200 13.44 4.00 11.60
C LEU A 200 12.23 3.24 11.06
N TYR A 201 11.86 3.58 9.85
CA TYR A 201 10.99 2.81 9.00
C TYR A 201 11.82 2.19 7.90
N VAL A 202 11.87 0.86 7.84
CA VAL A 202 12.64 0.10 6.86
C VAL A 202 11.69 -0.64 5.94
N LEU A 203 11.80 -0.40 4.64
CA LEU A 203 10.97 -1.04 3.63
C LEU A 203 11.83 -1.84 2.66
N VAL A 204 11.46 -3.10 2.48
CA VAL A 204 12.14 -4.03 1.56
C VAL A 204 11.10 -4.66 0.64
N PRO A 205 11.15 -4.38 -0.67
CA PRO A 205 10.25 -5.02 -1.63
C PRO A 205 10.49 -6.53 -1.72
N VAL A 206 9.40 -7.29 -1.69
CA VAL A 206 9.40 -8.76 -1.78
C VAL A 206 8.24 -9.21 -2.69
N PRO A 207 8.23 -10.47 -3.16
CA PRO A 207 7.10 -11.00 -3.91
C PRO A 207 5.78 -10.92 -3.15
N ASP A 208 4.67 -10.81 -3.87
CA ASP A 208 3.35 -11.08 -3.32
C ASP A 208 3.08 -12.61 -3.23
N LEU A 209 2.00 -13.01 -2.57
CA LEU A 209 1.65 -14.43 -2.40
C LEU A 209 1.33 -15.13 -3.73
N SER A 210 0.84 -14.39 -4.73
CA SER A 210 0.54 -14.99 -6.04
C SER A 210 1.80 -15.40 -6.80
N ALA A 211 2.89 -14.66 -6.63
CA ALA A 211 4.19 -14.97 -7.20
C ALA A 211 4.96 -15.97 -6.34
N ARG A 212 5.02 -15.77 -5.03
CA ARG A 212 5.78 -16.60 -4.10
C ARG A 212 5.18 -18.00 -3.89
N LYS A 213 3.87 -18.15 -4.04
CA LYS A 213 3.09 -19.39 -3.87
C LYS A 213 2.98 -19.94 -2.44
N LYS A 214 3.63 -19.35 -1.45
CA LYS A 214 3.52 -19.75 -0.04
C LYS A 214 3.67 -18.55 0.90
N ARG A 215 3.08 -18.66 2.09
CA ARG A 215 3.29 -17.71 3.18
C ARG A 215 4.67 -17.89 3.80
N TRP A 216 5.18 -16.84 4.41
CA TRP A 216 6.39 -16.90 5.20
C TRP A 216 6.12 -17.59 6.54
N THR A 217 7.05 -18.44 6.97
CA THR A 217 7.10 -18.94 8.35
C THR A 217 7.83 -17.94 9.25
N ASP A 218 7.71 -18.11 10.56
CA ASP A 218 8.42 -17.25 11.53
C ASP A 218 9.94 -17.41 11.41
N GLU A 219 10.40 -18.61 11.08
CA GLU A 219 11.81 -18.88 10.80
C GLU A 219 12.29 -18.13 9.55
N GLU A 220 11.53 -18.17 8.46
CA GLU A 220 11.85 -17.44 7.22
C GLU A 220 11.88 -15.92 7.48
N ILE A 221 10.96 -15.38 8.27
CA ILE A 221 10.94 -13.96 8.68
C ILE A 221 12.21 -13.63 9.48
N SER A 222 12.57 -14.47 10.45
CA SER A 222 13.76 -14.29 11.27
C SER A 222 15.05 -14.32 10.45
N GLU A 223 15.17 -15.27 9.51
CA GLU A 223 16.34 -15.34 8.63
C GLU A 223 16.41 -14.15 7.67
N TYR A 224 15.28 -13.74 7.10
CA TYR A 224 15.25 -12.57 6.21
C TYR A 224 15.58 -11.26 6.93
N LYS A 225 15.19 -11.13 8.20
CA LYS A 225 15.63 -10.04 9.06
C LYS A 225 17.16 -9.94 9.14
N LYS A 226 17.86 -11.07 9.26
CA LYS A 226 19.34 -11.09 9.29
C LYS A 226 19.92 -10.56 7.98
N VAL A 227 19.30 -10.91 6.83
CA VAL A 227 19.69 -10.37 5.53
C VAL A 227 19.53 -8.85 5.50
N ILE A 228 18.39 -8.34 5.97
CA ILE A 228 18.12 -6.89 6.03
C ILE A 228 19.15 -6.19 6.94
N PHE A 229 19.38 -6.70 8.13
CA PHE A 229 20.33 -6.12 9.08
C PHE A 229 21.76 -6.16 8.53
N SER A 230 22.17 -7.26 7.88
CA SER A 230 23.48 -7.33 7.21
C SER A 230 23.64 -6.22 6.17
N LYS A 231 22.58 -5.92 5.41
CA LYS A 231 22.59 -4.81 4.45
C LYS A 231 22.66 -3.45 5.14
N MET A 232 21.92 -3.25 6.23
CA MET A 232 21.91 -2.00 7.02
C MET A 232 23.27 -1.68 7.63
N LYS A 233 24.07 -2.69 7.97
CA LYS A 233 25.44 -2.53 8.49
C LYS A 233 26.40 -1.82 7.52
N LYS A 234 26.05 -1.70 6.23
CA LYS A 234 26.78 -0.88 5.25
C LYS A 234 26.68 0.63 5.55
N ILE A 235 25.73 1.06 6.41
CA ILE A 235 25.58 2.46 6.84
C ILE A 235 26.42 2.70 8.09
N ASP A 236 27.21 3.77 8.08
CA ASP A 236 27.94 4.20 9.29
C ASP A 236 26.97 4.52 10.42
N GLY A 237 27.29 4.00 11.62
CA GLY A 237 26.41 4.09 12.78
C GLY A 237 25.42 2.94 12.95
N LEU A 238 25.19 2.08 11.93
CA LEU A 238 24.34 0.89 12.00
C LEU A 238 25.12 -0.44 12.03
N LYS A 239 26.45 -0.40 12.22
CA LYS A 239 27.29 -1.63 12.24
C LYS A 239 26.88 -2.63 13.32
N ASP A 240 26.35 -2.14 14.42
CA ASP A 240 25.89 -2.95 15.58
C ASP A 240 24.36 -2.82 15.76
N ILE A 241 23.61 -2.88 14.66
CA ILE A 241 22.17 -2.63 14.64
C ILE A 241 21.41 -3.54 15.60
N GLU A 242 21.80 -4.79 15.76
CA GLU A 242 21.15 -5.77 16.63
C GLU A 242 21.14 -5.30 18.10
N ASN A 243 22.24 -4.69 18.57
CA ASN A 243 22.34 -4.17 19.93
C ASN A 243 21.72 -2.77 20.09
N LEU A 244 21.52 -2.05 18.99
CA LEU A 244 20.90 -0.73 18.99
C LEU A 244 19.37 -0.79 19.08
N VAL A 245 18.74 -1.84 18.55
CA VAL A 245 17.29 -2.00 18.55
C VAL A 245 16.78 -2.23 19.98
N GLU A 246 15.84 -1.39 20.43
CA GLU A 246 15.09 -1.57 21.69
C GLU A 246 13.59 -1.82 21.45
N TYR A 247 13.08 -1.45 20.28
CA TYR A 247 11.71 -1.72 19.84
C TYR A 247 11.74 -2.22 18.42
N GLU A 248 10.95 -3.24 18.14
CA GLU A 248 10.81 -3.81 16.81
C GLU A 248 9.37 -4.21 16.53
N LYS A 249 8.89 -3.85 15.35
CA LYS A 249 7.65 -4.38 14.79
C LYS A 249 7.87 -4.68 13.32
N ILE A 250 7.62 -5.92 12.93
CA ILE A 250 7.73 -6.37 11.54
C ILE A 250 6.35 -6.64 10.99
N TYR A 251 6.12 -6.20 9.76
CA TYR A 251 4.97 -6.56 8.93
C TYR A 251 5.47 -7.21 7.65
N THR A 252 4.83 -8.29 7.26
CA THR A 252 5.15 -9.07 6.08
C THR A 252 3.94 -9.15 5.14
N LEU A 253 4.10 -9.80 4.00
CA LEU A 253 3.00 -10.11 3.10
C LEU A 253 1.86 -10.89 3.78
N ASN A 254 2.18 -11.71 4.80
CA ASN A 254 1.17 -12.42 5.60
C ASN A 254 0.28 -11.44 6.37
N ASP A 255 0.89 -10.40 6.96
CA ASP A 255 0.16 -9.37 7.71
C ASP A 255 -0.69 -8.50 6.77
N PHE A 256 -0.16 -8.16 5.58
CA PHE A 256 -0.94 -7.41 4.60
C PHE A 256 -2.19 -8.18 4.18
N GLU A 257 -2.08 -9.48 3.98
CA GLU A 257 -3.24 -10.32 3.66
C GLU A 257 -4.19 -10.45 4.85
N SER A 258 -3.71 -10.84 6.02
CA SER A 258 -4.56 -11.23 7.15
C SER A 258 -5.13 -10.05 7.94
N ARG A 259 -4.37 -8.94 8.07
CA ARG A 259 -4.76 -7.79 8.90
C ARG A 259 -5.37 -6.64 8.10
N PHE A 260 -4.94 -6.48 6.85
CA PHE A 260 -5.41 -5.38 5.99
C PHE A 260 -6.29 -5.87 4.85
N ASN A 261 -6.57 -7.17 4.77
CA ASN A 261 -7.35 -7.80 3.70
C ASN A 261 -6.82 -7.47 2.29
N ALA A 262 -5.51 -7.17 2.18
CA ALA A 262 -4.88 -6.94 0.88
C ALA A 262 -4.76 -8.28 0.14
N TYR A 263 -5.46 -8.40 -0.97
CA TYR A 263 -5.52 -9.66 -1.71
C TYR A 263 -4.12 -10.10 -2.16
N ASN A 264 -3.78 -11.37 -1.89
CA ASN A 264 -2.43 -11.94 -2.08
C ASN A 264 -1.31 -11.21 -1.30
N GLY A 265 -1.62 -10.45 -0.26
CA GLY A 265 -0.65 -9.65 0.46
C GLY A 265 -0.02 -8.52 -0.38
N ALA A 266 -0.62 -8.19 -1.52
CA ALA A 266 -0.14 -7.15 -2.42
C ALA A 266 -0.32 -5.75 -1.80
N THR A 267 0.78 -5.15 -1.34
CA THR A 267 0.75 -3.91 -0.53
C THR A 267 0.08 -2.73 -1.24
N PHE A 268 0.21 -2.65 -2.57
CA PHE A 268 -0.33 -1.54 -3.37
C PHE A 268 -1.58 -1.94 -4.17
N GLY A 269 -2.14 -3.14 -3.91
CA GLY A 269 -3.31 -3.68 -4.62
C GLY A 269 -3.00 -4.11 -6.04
N LEU A 270 -3.88 -3.79 -6.98
CA LEU A 270 -3.69 -4.14 -8.40
C LEU A 270 -2.44 -3.48 -8.99
N ALA A 271 -1.61 -4.25 -9.68
CA ALA A 271 -0.44 -3.71 -10.37
C ALA A 271 -0.85 -2.69 -11.44
N PRO A 272 -0.22 -1.52 -11.48
CA PRO A 272 -0.58 -0.46 -12.40
C PRO A 272 0.02 -0.69 -13.80
N THR A 273 -0.30 -1.85 -14.40
CA THR A 273 0.01 -2.14 -15.80
C THR A 273 -0.88 -1.30 -16.71
N LEU A 274 -0.54 -1.20 -18.00
CA LEU A 274 -1.30 -0.38 -18.95
C LEU A 274 -2.80 -0.73 -18.95
N GLY A 275 -3.13 -2.04 -18.94
CA GLY A 275 -4.52 -2.53 -18.92
C GLY A 275 -5.18 -2.55 -17.53
N GLN A 276 -4.49 -2.12 -16.48
CA GLN A 276 -4.99 -2.04 -15.10
C GLN A 276 -4.72 -0.68 -14.44
N SER A 277 -4.48 0.35 -15.25
CA SER A 277 -4.20 1.72 -14.79
C SER A 277 -5.28 2.68 -15.23
N ASN A 278 -5.40 3.80 -14.53
CA ASN A 278 -6.29 4.89 -14.88
C ASN A 278 -7.72 4.41 -15.20
N TYR A 279 -8.19 4.64 -16.41
CA TYR A 279 -9.54 4.28 -16.88
C TYR A 279 -9.83 2.77 -16.80
N PHE A 280 -8.82 1.92 -16.95
CA PHE A 280 -9.01 0.45 -16.94
C PHE A 280 -9.06 -0.16 -15.54
N ARG A 281 -8.80 0.62 -14.49
CA ARG A 281 -9.02 0.18 -13.11
C ARG A 281 -10.50 0.02 -12.80
N PRO A 282 -10.88 -0.78 -11.80
CA PRO A 282 -12.25 -0.75 -11.29
C PRO A 282 -12.69 0.68 -10.99
N HIS A 283 -13.88 1.05 -11.43
CA HIS A 283 -14.40 2.41 -11.28
C HIS A 283 -14.96 2.67 -9.88
N ASN A 284 -15.09 3.95 -9.53
CA ASN A 284 -15.62 4.38 -8.24
C ASN A 284 -17.12 4.10 -8.09
N LYS A 285 -17.92 4.16 -9.15
CA LYS A 285 -19.31 3.67 -9.17
C LYS A 285 -19.34 2.23 -9.70
N PHE A 286 -19.96 1.32 -8.96
CA PHE A 286 -20.03 -0.08 -9.35
C PHE A 286 -21.32 -0.38 -10.11
N MET A 287 -21.27 -0.29 -11.41
CA MET A 287 -22.45 -0.38 -12.30
C MET A 287 -23.30 -1.64 -12.15
N PRO A 288 -22.77 -2.84 -11.82
CA PRO A 288 -23.60 -4.04 -11.62
C PRO A 288 -24.52 -3.98 -10.39
N ILE A 289 -24.24 -3.10 -9.42
CA ILE A 289 -25.04 -2.94 -8.20
C ILE A 289 -25.32 -1.45 -8.01
N GLU A 290 -26.58 -1.07 -8.05
CA GLU A 290 -26.97 0.30 -7.76
C GLU A 290 -26.63 0.68 -6.33
N ASN A 291 -26.30 1.96 -6.09
CA ASN A 291 -25.95 2.54 -4.79
C ASN A 291 -24.71 1.92 -4.12
N LEU A 292 -23.84 1.23 -4.88
CA LEU A 292 -22.55 0.74 -4.41
C LEU A 292 -21.40 1.49 -5.08
N TYR A 293 -20.53 2.04 -4.24
CA TYR A 293 -19.36 2.80 -4.68
C TYR A 293 -18.10 2.24 -4.04
N PHE A 294 -16.96 2.42 -4.71
CA PHE A 294 -15.65 2.03 -4.23
C PHE A 294 -14.70 3.21 -4.20
N CYS A 295 -13.82 3.26 -3.21
CA CYS A 295 -12.68 4.16 -3.15
C CYS A 295 -11.45 3.44 -2.58
N GLY A 296 -10.28 3.99 -2.79
CA GLY A 296 -9.04 3.44 -2.25
C GLY A 296 -8.00 3.05 -3.31
N SER A 297 -6.97 2.32 -2.88
CA SER A 297 -5.79 2.03 -3.70
C SER A 297 -6.02 1.04 -4.83
N SER A 298 -6.96 0.12 -4.70
CA SER A 298 -7.24 -0.92 -5.69
C SER A 298 -8.26 -0.52 -6.76
N VAL A 299 -8.82 0.68 -6.67
CA VAL A 299 -9.75 1.25 -7.66
C VAL A 299 -9.19 2.51 -8.30
N HIS A 300 -9.94 3.12 -9.22
CA HIS A 300 -9.55 4.36 -9.90
C HIS A 300 -9.35 5.52 -8.88
N PRO A 301 -8.30 6.35 -9.00
CA PRO A 301 -7.22 6.32 -9.99
C PRO A 301 -6.06 5.36 -9.66
N GLY A 302 -5.87 4.91 -8.40
CA GLY A 302 -4.82 3.98 -8.01
C GLY A 302 -4.26 4.19 -6.61
N ALA A 303 -3.07 3.66 -6.36
CA ALA A 303 -2.36 3.70 -5.08
C ALA A 303 -1.57 5.01 -4.86
N GLY A 304 -1.31 5.32 -3.59
CA GLY A 304 -0.60 6.52 -3.13
C GLY A 304 -1.50 7.46 -2.34
N VAL A 305 -1.00 8.08 -1.26
CA VAL A 305 -1.83 8.89 -0.35
C VAL A 305 -2.63 9.98 -1.08
N PRO A 306 -2.03 10.85 -1.93
CA PRO A 306 -2.80 11.86 -2.66
C PRO A 306 -3.81 11.23 -3.63
N ILE A 307 -3.46 10.09 -4.20
CA ILE A 307 -4.28 9.40 -5.20
C ILE A 307 -5.51 8.74 -4.54
N VAL A 308 -5.35 8.13 -3.36
CA VAL A 308 -6.50 7.55 -2.64
C VAL A 308 -7.45 8.61 -2.10
N LEU A 309 -6.94 9.79 -1.73
CA LEU A 309 -7.80 10.95 -1.40
C LEU A 309 -8.60 11.42 -2.63
N THR A 310 -7.96 11.43 -3.80
CA THR A 310 -8.64 11.72 -5.07
C THR A 310 -9.69 10.64 -5.37
N SER A 311 -9.41 9.36 -5.12
CA SER A 311 -10.38 8.27 -5.27
C SER A 311 -11.62 8.48 -4.40
N ALA A 312 -11.45 8.88 -3.14
CA ALA A 312 -12.55 9.21 -2.25
C ALA A 312 -13.39 10.38 -2.77
N LYS A 313 -12.74 11.46 -3.27
CA LYS A 313 -13.42 12.61 -3.88
C LYS A 313 -14.26 12.20 -5.10
N LEU A 314 -13.73 11.33 -5.95
CA LEU A 314 -14.44 10.82 -7.12
C LEU A 314 -15.65 9.97 -6.74
N ALA A 315 -15.49 9.04 -5.77
CA ALA A 315 -16.61 8.24 -5.26
C ALA A 315 -17.72 9.12 -4.67
N ALA A 316 -17.36 10.12 -3.88
CA ALA A 316 -18.30 11.09 -3.32
C ALA A 316 -19.00 11.91 -4.41
N ALA A 317 -18.30 12.28 -5.48
CA ALA A 317 -18.90 13.01 -6.61
C ALA A 317 -19.92 12.15 -7.36
N GLU A 318 -19.64 10.87 -7.60
CA GLU A 318 -20.59 9.94 -8.22
C GLU A 318 -21.86 9.77 -7.33
N LEU A 319 -21.66 9.53 -6.03
CA LEU A 319 -22.76 9.41 -5.08
C LEU A 319 -23.63 10.67 -5.06
N ARG A 320 -23.03 11.87 -5.01
CA ARG A 320 -23.77 13.14 -5.02
C ARG A 320 -24.60 13.35 -6.29
N ARG A 321 -24.12 12.90 -7.46
CA ARG A 321 -24.90 12.94 -8.69
C ARG A 321 -26.14 12.06 -8.59
N ASP A 322 -25.98 10.85 -8.04
CA ASP A 322 -27.10 9.92 -7.91
C ASP A 322 -28.13 10.41 -6.88
N VAL A 323 -27.70 11.01 -5.78
CA VAL A 323 -28.59 11.65 -4.79
C VAL A 323 -29.30 12.88 -5.35
N GLY A 324 -28.61 13.71 -6.11
CA GLY A 324 -29.17 14.94 -6.70
C GLY A 324 -30.07 14.69 -7.92
N SER A 325 -30.09 13.47 -8.45
CA SER A 325 -30.97 13.05 -9.57
C SER A 325 -32.29 12.40 -9.09
N LEU A 326 -32.50 12.33 -7.77
CA LEU A 326 -33.74 11.90 -7.14
C LEU A 326 -34.60 13.12 -6.80
#